data_900a2bf6f4278d08e85ebe91d13c6f2a
#
_entry.id   900a2bf6f4278d08e85ebe91d13c6f2a
#
_cell.length_a   1.000
_cell.length_b   1.000
_cell.length_c   1.000
_cell.angle_alpha   90.00
_cell.angle_beta   90.00
_cell.angle_gamma   90.00
#
_symmetry.space_group_name_H-M   'P 1'
#
loop_
_entity.id
_entity.type
_entity.pdbx_description
1 polymer ?
#
loop_
_entity_poly.entity_id
_entity_poly.type
_entity_poly.pdbx_seq_one_letter_code
_entity_poly.pdbx_strand_id
1 'polypeptide(L)' 'MRAQLALFVALLVFVAVGLAYIVALGLLHR' A
#
# COMPACT_ATOMS: atom_id res chain seq x y z
N MET A 1 -15.77 -15.90 -7.86
CA MET A 1 -14.95 -15.07 -6.98
C MET A 1 -13.68 -15.82 -6.59
N ARG A 2 -12.56 -15.18 -6.75
CA ARG A 2 -11.28 -15.85 -6.48
C ARG A 2 -10.63 -15.26 -5.24
N ALA A 3 -10.55 -16.07 -4.19
CA ALA A 3 -9.91 -15.65 -2.95
C ALA A 3 -8.44 -15.29 -3.18
N GLN A 4 -7.80 -16.01 -4.09
CA GLN A 4 -6.41 -15.76 -4.40
C GLN A 4 -6.20 -14.35 -4.99
N LEU A 5 -7.08 -13.97 -5.90
CA LEU A 5 -7.00 -12.63 -6.49
C LEU A 5 -7.27 -11.55 -5.44
N ALA A 6 -8.25 -11.81 -4.58
CA ALA A 6 -8.58 -10.85 -3.52
C ALA A 6 -7.39 -10.65 -2.59
N LEU A 7 -6.70 -11.74 -2.25
CA LEU A 7 -5.54 -11.65 -1.39
C LEU A 7 -4.41 -10.87 -2.05
N PHE A 8 -4.21 -11.08 -3.33
CA PHE A 8 -3.17 -10.38 -4.07
C PHE A 8 -3.44 -8.88 -4.12
N VAL A 9 -4.68 -8.52 -4.42
CA VAL A 9 -5.07 -7.11 -4.49
C VAL A 9 -4.96 -6.46 -3.12
N ALA A 10 -5.38 -7.14 -2.08
CA ALA A 10 -5.30 -6.62 -0.73
C ALA A 10 -3.86 -6.34 -0.33
N LEU A 11 -2.96 -7.26 -0.65
CA LEU A 11 -1.55 -7.10 -0.36
C LEU A 11 -0.96 -5.92 -1.14
N LEU A 12 -1.33 -5.81 -2.40
CA LEU A 12 -0.85 -4.72 -3.25
C LEU A 12 -1.29 -3.37 -2.70
N VAL A 13 -2.54 -3.26 -2.32
CA VAL A 13 -3.07 -2.02 -1.76
C VAL A 13 -2.36 -1.68 -0.45
N PHE A 14 -2.13 -2.68 0.38
CA PHE A 14 -1.47 -2.48 1.65
C PHE A 14 -0.06 -1.93 1.46
N VAL A 15 0.67 -2.51 0.54
CA VAL A 15 2.04 -2.06 0.24
C VAL A 15 2.03 -0.65 -0.34
N ALA A 16 1.11 -0.38 -1.25
CA ALA A 16 1.01 0.94 -1.88
C ALA A 16 0.71 2.02 -0.86
N VAL A 17 -0.25 1.75 0.03
CA VAL A 17 -0.60 2.72 1.07
C VAL A 17 0.57 2.93 2.03
N GLY A 18 1.24 1.86 2.39
CA GLY A 18 2.40 1.97 3.28
C GLY A 18 3.50 2.82 2.67
N LEU A 19 3.82 2.58 1.41
CA LEU A 19 4.83 3.36 0.72
C LEU A 19 4.43 4.83 0.59
N ALA A 20 3.18 5.08 0.23
CA ALA A 20 2.68 6.44 0.10
C ALA A 20 2.76 7.19 1.42
N TYR A 21 2.47 6.50 2.51
CA TYR A 21 2.52 7.09 3.83
C TYR A 21 3.95 7.51 4.19
N ILE A 22 4.90 6.62 3.95
CA ILE A 22 6.30 6.91 4.25
C ILE A 22 6.82 8.06 3.40
N VAL A 23 6.49 8.06 2.12
CA VAL A 23 6.91 9.12 1.21
C VAL A 23 6.32 10.46 1.63
N ALA A 24 5.04 10.46 1.99
CA ALA A 24 4.38 11.68 2.43
C ALA A 24 5.03 12.25 3.68
N LEU A 25 5.34 11.39 4.63
CA LEU A 25 6.01 11.82 5.86
C LEU A 25 7.40 12.37 5.56
N GLY A 26 8.11 11.71 4.66
CA GLY A 26 9.44 12.16 4.29
C GLY A 26 9.42 13.53 3.66
N LEU A 27 8.47 13.78 2.78
CA LEU A 27 8.35 15.07 2.11
C LEU A 27 7.93 16.17 3.08
N LEU A 28 6.98 15.87 3.95
CA LEU A 28 6.50 16.85 4.90
C LEU A 28 7.52 17.15 6.00
N HIS A 29 8.31 16.16 6.32
CA HIS A 29 9.22 16.27 7.45
C HIS A 29 10.58 16.90 7.09
N ARG A 30 10.84 17.08 5.80
CA ARG A 30 12.14 17.58 5.38
C ARG A 30 12.35 19.09 5.79
#